data_82b44c60a0b8aaaab0412da1a2c227cb
#
_entry.id   82b44c60a0b8aaaab0412da1a2c227cb
#
_cell.length_a   1.000
_cell.length_b   1.000
_cell.length_c   1.000
_cell.angle_alpha   90.00
_cell.angle_beta   90.00
_cell.angle_gamma   90.00
#
_symmetry.space_group_name_H-M   'P 1'
#
loop_
_entity.id
_entity.type
_entity.pdbx_description
1 polymer ?
#
loop_
_entity_poly.entity_id
_entity_poly.type
_entity_poly.pdbx_seq_one_letter_code
_entity_poly.pdbx_strand_id
1 'polypeptide(L)'
;MTLSFSEPRLVIRPSLPSDTPEVLEFCKYIWDGQDYIPYVWNDWLADPTGTVFTAEFAGHAVGIARIAHAAPKQWWLEGLRVDPAYQDQKIGSALHEYLTAWWLEKGDGTVRLWTNARRVKVHHLCEKLGFVHTQEHAMVAAPPLDEPCDSFQRVEEPEIPEALELALASPSLPLIGGMMDMGWRAVVPNESSLRGLLGWGNGHLWWWRGRRGLVGLWEDEAEQGPSSMLSLVAGGVTDLPELLLDLRRETAREGRPRIAWHALVSPELNRVLTSAGFSRESDDSIFQFEKIHPARP
;
A
#
# COMPACT_ATOMS: atom_id res chain seq x y z
N MET A 1 2.04 -8.24 -55.35
CA MET A 1 1.84 -7.28 -54.28
C MET A 1 1.93 -8.07 -52.97
N THR A 2 3.11 -8.11 -52.36
CA THR A 2 3.36 -8.89 -51.12
C THR A 2 2.97 -7.98 -49.95
N LEU A 3 1.87 -8.31 -49.29
CA LEU A 3 1.51 -7.66 -48.04
C LEU A 3 2.52 -8.09 -46.96
N SER A 4 3.45 -7.18 -46.64
CA SER A 4 4.31 -7.34 -45.47
C SER A 4 3.50 -7.06 -44.25
N PHE A 5 3.01 -8.10 -43.56
CA PHE A 5 2.51 -7.97 -42.21
C PHE A 5 3.75 -7.79 -41.29
N SER A 6 3.89 -6.62 -40.69
CA SER A 6 4.86 -6.44 -39.61
C SER A 6 4.44 -7.39 -38.46
N GLU A 7 5.41 -8.12 -37.90
CA GLU A 7 5.14 -8.94 -36.71
C GLU A 7 4.51 -8.07 -35.63
N PRO A 8 3.53 -8.61 -34.88
CA PRO A 8 2.89 -7.86 -33.82
C PRO A 8 3.93 -7.46 -32.79
N ARG A 9 4.02 -6.17 -32.51
CA ARG A 9 5.00 -5.59 -31.58
C ARG A 9 4.30 -5.22 -30.27
N LEU A 10 4.94 -5.55 -29.14
CA LEU A 10 4.52 -5.07 -27.84
C LEU A 10 4.75 -3.55 -27.74
N VAL A 11 3.71 -2.81 -27.42
CA VAL A 11 3.73 -1.36 -27.17
C VAL A 11 3.27 -1.10 -25.76
N ILE A 12 3.97 -0.23 -25.01
CA ILE A 12 3.52 0.23 -23.70
C ILE A 12 3.17 1.71 -23.85
N ARG A 13 1.94 2.03 -23.47
CA ARG A 13 1.37 3.39 -23.57
C ARG A 13 0.51 3.71 -22.35
N PRO A 14 0.20 5.00 -22.08
CA PRO A 14 -0.83 5.34 -21.12
C PRO A 14 -2.14 4.65 -21.45
N SER A 15 -2.83 4.16 -20.42
CA SER A 15 -4.12 3.49 -20.56
C SER A 15 -5.19 4.48 -21.01
N LEU A 16 -6.15 3.95 -21.78
CA LEU A 16 -7.30 4.70 -22.28
C LEU A 16 -8.60 4.10 -21.73
N PRO A 17 -9.68 4.86 -21.62
CA PRO A 17 -11.00 4.31 -21.27
C PRO A 17 -11.45 3.17 -22.19
N SER A 18 -10.99 3.16 -23.44
CA SER A 18 -11.25 2.07 -24.39
C SER A 18 -10.61 0.74 -24.04
N ASP A 19 -9.60 0.71 -23.16
CA ASP A 19 -8.94 -0.52 -22.71
C ASP A 19 -9.78 -1.26 -21.65
N THR A 20 -10.75 -0.57 -21.05
CA THR A 20 -11.56 -1.08 -19.92
C THR A 20 -12.17 -2.46 -20.17
N PRO A 21 -12.81 -2.75 -21.31
CA PRO A 21 -13.44 -4.06 -21.52
C PRO A 21 -12.43 -5.22 -21.46
N GLU A 22 -11.26 -5.07 -22.08
CA GLU A 22 -10.22 -6.11 -22.12
C GLU A 22 -9.54 -6.25 -20.75
N VAL A 23 -9.24 -5.14 -20.07
CA VAL A 23 -8.65 -5.14 -18.73
C VAL A 23 -9.56 -5.84 -17.73
N LEU A 24 -10.84 -5.48 -17.68
CA LEU A 24 -11.80 -6.10 -16.78
C LEU A 24 -12.04 -7.58 -17.12
N GLU A 25 -11.94 -7.96 -18.40
CA GLU A 25 -12.09 -9.34 -18.81
C GLU A 25 -10.95 -10.21 -18.28
N PHE A 26 -9.69 -9.86 -18.51
CA PHE A 26 -8.59 -10.70 -18.03
C PHE A 26 -8.43 -10.68 -16.51
N CYS A 27 -8.84 -9.62 -15.80
CA CYS A 27 -8.84 -9.57 -14.34
C CYS A 27 -9.72 -10.63 -13.69
N LYS A 28 -10.78 -11.10 -14.37
CA LYS A 28 -11.65 -12.21 -13.90
C LYS A 28 -10.89 -13.51 -13.67
N TYR A 29 -9.75 -13.70 -14.33
CA TYR A 29 -8.94 -14.92 -14.26
C TYR A 29 -7.69 -14.75 -13.39
N ILE A 30 -7.57 -13.63 -12.68
CA ILE A 30 -6.48 -13.33 -11.75
C ILE A 30 -6.98 -13.58 -10.34
N TRP A 31 -6.20 -14.32 -9.53
CA TRP A 31 -6.52 -14.68 -8.14
C TRP A 31 -7.92 -15.28 -7.96
N ASP A 32 -8.28 -16.21 -8.83
CA ASP A 32 -9.58 -16.88 -8.80
C ASP A 32 -10.78 -15.91 -8.86
N GLY A 33 -10.59 -14.77 -9.56
CA GLY A 33 -11.61 -13.74 -9.72
C GLY A 33 -11.68 -12.71 -8.59
N GLN A 34 -10.77 -12.76 -7.65
CA GLN A 34 -10.71 -11.84 -6.48
C GLN A 34 -9.77 -10.64 -6.72
N ASP A 35 -9.52 -10.28 -7.98
CA ASP A 35 -8.67 -9.11 -8.27
C ASP A 35 -9.40 -7.80 -7.93
N TYR A 36 -8.71 -6.90 -7.23
CA TYR A 36 -9.26 -5.61 -6.85
C TYR A 36 -9.28 -4.59 -8.01
N ILE A 37 -8.56 -4.84 -9.09
CA ILE A 37 -8.48 -3.91 -10.24
C ILE A 37 -9.85 -3.48 -10.75
N PRO A 38 -10.87 -4.36 -10.90
CA PRO A 38 -12.20 -3.94 -11.34
C PRO A 38 -12.84 -2.84 -10.47
N TYR A 39 -12.52 -2.79 -9.19
CA TYR A 39 -13.09 -1.82 -8.25
C TYR A 39 -12.38 -0.46 -8.28
N VAL A 40 -11.11 -0.43 -8.66
CA VAL A 40 -10.29 0.80 -8.64
C VAL A 40 -9.96 1.33 -10.04
N TRP A 41 -10.26 0.60 -11.10
CA TRP A 41 -9.84 0.89 -12.47
C TRP A 41 -10.24 2.29 -12.95
N ASN A 42 -11.53 2.63 -12.80
CA ASN A 42 -12.05 3.92 -13.25
C ASN A 42 -11.46 5.09 -12.42
N ASP A 43 -11.29 4.88 -11.12
CA ASP A 43 -10.68 5.87 -10.24
C ASP A 43 -9.21 6.10 -10.62
N TRP A 44 -8.50 5.03 -10.95
CA TRP A 44 -7.11 5.13 -11.40
C TRP A 44 -6.95 5.85 -12.73
N LEU A 45 -7.90 5.66 -13.66
CA LEU A 45 -7.89 6.41 -14.93
C LEU A 45 -8.18 7.90 -14.73
N ALA A 46 -8.93 8.26 -13.71
CA ALA A 46 -9.30 9.63 -13.39
C ALA A 46 -8.31 10.33 -12.44
N ASP A 47 -7.45 9.57 -11.75
CA ASP A 47 -6.53 10.10 -10.74
C ASP A 47 -5.36 10.88 -11.36
N PRO A 48 -5.29 12.21 -11.15
CA PRO A 48 -4.21 13.03 -11.71
C PRO A 48 -2.85 12.79 -11.03
N THR A 49 -2.81 12.10 -9.89
CA THR A 49 -1.57 11.81 -9.15
C THR A 49 -0.86 10.55 -9.64
N GLY A 50 -1.50 9.77 -10.50
CA GLY A 50 -0.96 8.53 -11.04
C GLY A 50 -1.13 8.40 -12.55
N THR A 51 -0.41 7.44 -13.12
CA THR A 51 -0.59 7.03 -14.51
C THR A 51 -0.66 5.52 -14.59
N VAL A 52 -1.72 5.01 -15.19
CA VAL A 52 -1.82 3.62 -15.57
C VAL A 52 -1.26 3.44 -16.97
N PHE A 53 -0.47 2.40 -17.16
CA PHE A 53 0.08 2.02 -18.48
C PHE A 53 -0.50 0.69 -18.89
N THR A 54 -0.85 0.60 -20.18
CA THR A 54 -1.32 -0.62 -20.85
C THR A 54 -0.19 -1.17 -21.72
N ALA A 55 0.06 -2.46 -21.60
CA ALA A 55 0.81 -3.23 -22.57
C ALA A 55 -0.16 -3.69 -23.66
N GLU A 56 0.02 -3.17 -24.87
CA GLU A 56 -0.74 -3.50 -26.05
C GLU A 56 0.05 -4.47 -26.92
N PHE A 57 -0.56 -5.57 -27.32
CA PHE A 57 0.00 -6.55 -28.25
C PHE A 57 -1.02 -6.90 -29.32
N ALA A 58 -0.66 -6.77 -30.58
CA ALA A 58 -1.56 -7.00 -31.73
C ALA A 58 -2.88 -6.20 -31.67
N GLY A 59 -2.88 -5.01 -31.05
CA GLY A 59 -4.06 -4.17 -30.92
C GLY A 59 -4.94 -4.50 -29.70
N HIS A 60 -4.52 -5.42 -28.81
CA HIS A 60 -5.22 -5.83 -27.61
C HIS A 60 -4.48 -5.41 -26.34
N ALA A 61 -5.23 -4.99 -25.33
CA ALA A 61 -4.71 -4.76 -23.99
C ALA A 61 -4.43 -6.09 -23.29
N VAL A 62 -3.13 -6.43 -23.11
CA VAL A 62 -2.69 -7.72 -22.57
C VAL A 62 -2.01 -7.61 -21.20
N GLY A 63 -1.91 -6.42 -20.66
CA GLY A 63 -1.38 -6.19 -19.30
C GLY A 63 -1.43 -4.74 -18.91
N ILE A 64 -1.38 -4.48 -17.62
CA ILE A 64 -1.39 -3.14 -17.04
C ILE A 64 -0.38 -3.03 -15.91
N ALA A 65 0.03 -1.81 -15.60
CA ALA A 65 0.71 -1.45 -14.37
C ALA A 65 0.50 0.05 -14.09
N ARG A 66 0.53 0.45 -12.83
CA ARG A 66 0.36 1.84 -12.41
C ARG A 66 1.58 2.34 -11.66
N ILE A 67 1.91 3.61 -11.87
CA ILE A 67 2.77 4.39 -11.01
C ILE A 67 2.01 5.61 -10.48
N ALA A 68 2.09 5.87 -9.18
CA ALA A 68 1.42 6.99 -8.55
C ALA A 68 2.39 7.80 -7.69
N HIS A 69 2.18 9.12 -7.65
CA HIS A 69 2.81 10.03 -6.72
C HIS A 69 2.06 9.96 -5.39
N ALA A 70 2.55 9.10 -4.48
CA ALA A 70 1.86 8.81 -3.23
C ALA A 70 1.98 9.95 -2.18
N ALA A 71 3.09 10.69 -2.23
CA ALA A 71 3.37 11.85 -1.38
C ALA A 71 4.58 12.62 -1.97
N PRO A 72 4.91 13.83 -1.51
CA PRO A 72 6.09 14.57 -1.97
C PRO A 72 7.35 13.72 -1.95
N LYS A 73 7.99 13.55 -3.10
CA LYS A 73 9.18 12.68 -3.31
C LYS A 73 8.95 11.20 -2.99
N GLN A 74 7.72 10.73 -2.98
CA GLN A 74 7.37 9.35 -2.70
C GLN A 74 6.46 8.82 -3.79
N TRP A 75 6.91 7.80 -4.51
CA TRP A 75 6.22 7.17 -5.61
C TRP A 75 5.88 5.72 -5.27
N TRP A 76 4.83 5.21 -5.86
CA TRP A 76 4.33 3.87 -5.63
C TRP A 76 4.06 3.15 -6.95
N LEU A 77 4.61 1.93 -7.09
CA LEU A 77 4.29 1.02 -8.18
C LEU A 77 3.27 0.00 -7.72
N GLU A 78 2.21 -0.18 -8.48
CA GLU A 78 1.11 -1.08 -8.14
C GLU A 78 0.40 -1.62 -9.38
N GLY A 79 -0.50 -2.58 -9.17
CA GLY A 79 -1.42 -3.03 -10.20
C GLY A 79 -0.79 -3.76 -11.37
N LEU A 80 0.44 -4.29 -11.24
CA LEU A 80 1.04 -5.08 -12.31
C LEU A 80 0.23 -6.35 -12.56
N ARG A 81 -0.45 -6.39 -13.71
CA ARG A 81 -1.24 -7.51 -14.18
C ARG A 81 -0.87 -7.85 -15.61
N VAL A 82 -0.89 -9.13 -15.94
CA VAL A 82 -0.74 -9.63 -17.30
C VAL A 82 -1.85 -10.66 -17.53
N ASP A 83 -2.53 -10.53 -18.64
CA ASP A 83 -3.54 -11.50 -19.08
C ASP A 83 -2.94 -12.92 -19.01
N PRO A 84 -3.59 -13.89 -18.33
CA PRO A 84 -3.12 -15.26 -18.23
C PRO A 84 -2.80 -15.90 -19.58
N ALA A 85 -3.49 -15.54 -20.65
CA ALA A 85 -3.21 -16.03 -22.01
C ALA A 85 -1.86 -15.55 -22.59
N TYR A 86 -1.29 -14.49 -22.02
CA TYR A 86 -0.04 -13.86 -22.47
C TYR A 86 1.07 -13.94 -21.41
N GLN A 87 0.90 -14.73 -20.37
CA GLN A 87 1.94 -14.92 -19.35
C GLN A 87 3.19 -15.58 -19.94
N ASP A 88 4.32 -15.43 -19.24
CA ASP A 88 5.65 -15.94 -19.62
C ASP A 88 6.23 -15.38 -20.93
N GLN A 89 5.59 -14.38 -21.54
CA GLN A 89 6.06 -13.64 -22.71
C GLN A 89 6.82 -12.34 -22.36
N LYS A 90 7.29 -12.21 -21.10
CA LYS A 90 8.05 -11.06 -20.58
C LYS A 90 7.27 -9.73 -20.54
N ILE A 91 5.94 -9.74 -20.71
CA ILE A 91 5.11 -8.52 -20.72
C ILE A 91 5.19 -7.81 -19.36
N GLY A 92 5.08 -8.57 -18.25
CA GLY A 92 5.23 -7.98 -16.91
C GLY A 92 6.59 -7.36 -16.67
N SER A 93 7.67 -7.96 -17.22
CA SER A 93 9.02 -7.38 -17.16
C SER A 93 9.10 -6.09 -17.94
N ALA A 94 8.55 -6.07 -19.16
CA ALA A 94 8.54 -4.89 -20.01
C ALA A 94 7.75 -3.73 -19.37
N LEU A 95 6.59 -4.01 -18.76
CA LEU A 95 5.82 -3.01 -18.00
C LEU A 95 6.65 -2.44 -16.85
N HIS A 96 7.24 -3.28 -16.01
CA HIS A 96 8.02 -2.80 -14.87
C HIS A 96 9.26 -2.02 -15.30
N GLU A 97 9.98 -2.48 -16.33
CA GLU A 97 11.12 -1.78 -16.94
C GLU A 97 10.69 -0.40 -17.46
N TYR A 98 9.56 -0.33 -18.17
CA TYR A 98 9.01 0.91 -18.69
C TYR A 98 8.63 1.90 -17.59
N LEU A 99 7.89 1.45 -16.56
CA LEU A 99 7.50 2.31 -15.45
C LEU A 99 8.72 2.82 -14.67
N THR A 100 9.73 1.97 -14.48
CA THR A 100 10.98 2.37 -13.83
C THR A 100 11.73 3.42 -14.65
N ALA A 101 11.81 3.24 -15.97
CA ALA A 101 12.44 4.22 -16.86
C ALA A 101 11.65 5.55 -16.89
N TRP A 102 10.32 5.47 -16.97
CA TRP A 102 9.44 6.64 -16.89
C TRP A 102 9.65 7.43 -15.59
N TRP A 103 9.74 6.73 -14.45
CA TRP A 103 10.00 7.38 -13.17
C TRP A 103 11.39 8.00 -13.10
N LEU A 104 12.41 7.33 -13.65
CA LEU A 104 13.77 7.91 -13.74
C LEU A 104 13.82 9.17 -14.61
N GLU A 105 12.92 9.32 -15.57
CA GLU A 105 12.81 10.52 -16.42
C GLU A 105 11.98 11.62 -15.77
N LYS A 106 10.81 11.28 -15.18
CA LYS A 106 9.78 12.22 -14.77
C LYS A 106 9.69 12.42 -13.26
N GLY A 107 10.13 11.44 -12.48
CA GLY A 107 9.99 11.41 -11.04
C GLY A 107 11.20 11.96 -10.29
N ASP A 108 11.13 11.81 -8.99
CA ASP A 108 12.18 12.17 -8.02
C ASP A 108 12.04 11.29 -6.76
N GLY A 109 12.92 11.51 -5.77
CA GLY A 109 12.80 10.92 -4.44
C GLY A 109 12.93 9.40 -4.44
N THR A 110 11.93 8.69 -3.93
CA THR A 110 11.95 7.23 -3.77
C THR A 110 10.71 6.61 -4.38
N VAL A 111 10.87 5.56 -5.18
CA VAL A 111 9.77 4.72 -5.64
C VAL A 111 9.77 3.40 -4.87
N ARG A 112 8.60 2.96 -4.43
CA ARG A 112 8.38 1.74 -3.65
C ARG A 112 7.30 0.87 -4.27
N LEU A 113 7.31 -0.39 -3.87
CA LEU A 113 6.22 -1.32 -4.10
C LEU A 113 6.15 -2.35 -2.98
N TRP A 114 4.97 -2.94 -2.80
CA TRP A 114 4.77 -4.15 -2.01
C TRP A 114 4.47 -5.33 -2.92
N THR A 115 5.00 -6.48 -2.55
CA THR A 115 4.71 -7.74 -3.23
C THR A 115 4.75 -8.91 -2.25
N ASN A 116 3.94 -9.94 -2.50
CA ASN A 116 3.95 -11.14 -1.66
C ASN A 116 5.31 -11.85 -1.74
N ALA A 117 5.81 -12.33 -0.60
CA ALA A 117 7.10 -13.02 -0.47
C ALA A 117 7.23 -14.28 -1.36
N ARG A 118 6.11 -14.87 -1.79
CA ARG A 118 6.10 -16.03 -2.70
C ARG A 118 6.31 -15.65 -4.18
N ARG A 119 6.27 -14.36 -4.53
CA ARG A 119 6.39 -13.90 -5.92
C ARG A 119 7.85 -13.71 -6.35
N VAL A 120 8.63 -14.78 -6.32
CA VAL A 120 10.07 -14.77 -6.62
C VAL A 120 10.40 -14.16 -7.98
N LYS A 121 9.56 -14.36 -9.01
CA LYS A 121 9.74 -13.71 -10.33
C LYS A 121 9.73 -12.17 -10.22
N VAL A 122 8.88 -11.60 -9.35
CA VAL A 122 8.81 -10.15 -9.13
C VAL A 122 10.05 -9.67 -8.36
N HIS A 123 10.51 -10.44 -7.37
CA HIS A 123 11.72 -10.10 -6.61
C HIS A 123 12.94 -9.98 -7.52
N HIS A 124 13.19 -10.99 -8.36
CA HIS A 124 14.29 -10.95 -9.32
C HIS A 124 14.17 -9.80 -10.32
N LEU A 125 12.94 -9.44 -10.72
CA LEU A 125 12.71 -8.30 -11.58
C LEU A 125 13.05 -6.98 -10.88
N CYS A 126 12.63 -6.81 -9.63
CA CYS A 126 12.98 -5.66 -8.79
C CYS A 126 14.50 -5.52 -8.65
N GLU A 127 15.19 -6.60 -8.27
CA GLU A 127 16.64 -6.63 -8.11
C GLU A 127 17.36 -6.27 -9.39
N LYS A 128 16.97 -6.85 -10.54
CA LYS A 128 17.50 -6.54 -11.87
C LYS A 128 17.38 -5.05 -12.22
N LEU A 129 16.31 -4.41 -11.79
CA LEU A 129 16.05 -2.99 -12.02
C LEU A 129 16.66 -2.07 -10.94
N GLY A 130 17.43 -2.65 -10.01
CA GLY A 130 18.15 -1.92 -8.96
C GLY A 130 17.25 -1.46 -7.82
N PHE A 131 16.12 -2.13 -7.60
CA PHE A 131 15.38 -2.00 -6.35
C PHE A 131 16.05 -2.84 -5.26
N VAL A 132 15.97 -2.39 -4.03
CA VAL A 132 16.49 -3.07 -2.84
C VAL A 132 15.32 -3.53 -1.99
N HIS A 133 15.35 -4.78 -1.52
CA HIS A 133 14.43 -5.28 -0.49
C HIS A 133 14.79 -4.61 0.84
N THR A 134 13.89 -3.79 1.38
CA THR A 134 14.17 -2.98 2.57
C THR A 134 13.40 -3.40 3.80
N GLN A 135 12.20 -3.92 3.64
CA GLN A 135 11.32 -4.30 4.76
C GLN A 135 10.48 -5.53 4.42
N GLU A 136 10.15 -6.30 5.46
CA GLU A 136 9.18 -7.38 5.42
C GLU A 136 8.03 -7.03 6.37
N HIS A 137 6.80 -7.19 5.90
CA HIS A 137 5.58 -6.99 6.66
C HIS A 137 4.77 -8.27 6.72
N ALA A 138 3.97 -8.40 7.77
CA ALA A 138 3.00 -9.48 7.90
C ALA A 138 1.65 -8.91 8.32
N MET A 139 0.57 -9.51 7.84
CA MET A 139 -0.75 -9.23 8.37
C MET A 139 -0.85 -9.81 9.77
N VAL A 140 -1.08 -8.91 10.74
CA VAL A 140 -1.38 -9.26 12.13
C VAL A 140 -2.74 -8.73 12.48
N ALA A 141 -3.45 -9.41 13.38
CA ALA A 141 -4.74 -8.96 13.84
C ALA A 141 -4.96 -9.31 15.32
N ALA A 142 -5.90 -8.60 15.93
CA ALA A 142 -6.40 -8.88 17.27
C ALA A 142 -7.92 -8.76 17.29
N PRO A 143 -8.62 -9.58 18.09
CA PRO A 143 -10.03 -9.41 18.35
C PRO A 143 -10.25 -8.14 19.19
N PRO A 144 -11.45 -7.55 19.15
CA PRO A 144 -11.81 -6.47 20.04
C PRO A 144 -11.73 -6.91 21.52
N LEU A 145 -11.59 -5.95 22.42
CA LEU A 145 -11.55 -6.19 23.86
C LEU A 145 -12.72 -5.45 24.50
N ASP A 146 -13.72 -6.20 24.99
CA ASP A 146 -14.94 -5.64 25.57
C ASP A 146 -14.69 -5.11 26.99
N GLU A 147 -14.00 -4.00 27.06
CA GLU A 147 -13.70 -3.25 28.27
C GLU A 147 -13.90 -1.75 28.01
N PRO A 148 -14.25 -0.93 29.01
CA PRO A 148 -14.40 0.51 28.85
C PRO A 148 -13.12 1.18 28.34
N CYS A 149 -13.27 2.13 27.41
CA CYS A 149 -12.18 2.96 26.89
C CYS A 149 -12.67 4.40 26.67
N ASP A 150 -11.88 5.36 27.15
CA ASP A 150 -12.03 6.80 26.93
C ASP A 150 -10.68 7.47 26.56
N SER A 151 -9.76 6.65 26.09
CA SER A 151 -8.37 7.03 25.86
C SER A 151 -8.14 7.84 24.57
N PHE A 152 -9.14 7.88 23.66
CA PHE A 152 -8.97 8.48 22.34
C PHE A 152 -9.80 9.75 22.15
N GLN A 153 -9.19 10.72 21.49
CA GLN A 153 -9.84 11.96 21.03
C GLN A 153 -9.53 12.15 19.55
N ARG A 154 -10.50 12.52 18.74
CA ARG A 154 -10.28 12.80 17.31
C ARG A 154 -9.28 13.95 17.13
N VAL A 155 -8.42 13.80 16.14
CA VAL A 155 -7.57 14.88 15.64
C VAL A 155 -8.42 15.71 14.67
N GLU A 156 -8.50 17.00 14.93
CA GLU A 156 -9.17 17.93 14.03
C GLU A 156 -8.19 18.43 12.94
N GLU A 157 -8.70 18.82 11.80
CA GLU A 157 -7.85 19.21 10.66
C GLU A 157 -6.82 20.30 10.98
N PRO A 158 -7.11 21.35 11.78
CA PRO A 158 -6.10 22.33 12.18
C PRO A 158 -4.94 21.77 13.02
N GLU A 159 -5.12 20.59 13.63
CA GLU A 159 -4.13 19.92 14.48
C GLU A 159 -3.17 19.01 13.70
N ILE A 160 -3.38 18.84 12.39
CA ILE A 160 -2.52 17.97 11.54
C ILE A 160 -1.02 18.32 11.63
N PRO A 161 -0.59 19.58 11.64
CA PRO A 161 0.84 19.89 11.81
C PRO A 161 1.41 19.38 13.12
N GLU A 162 0.68 19.50 14.22
CA GLU A 162 1.08 18.99 15.54
C GLU A 162 1.08 17.46 15.57
N ALA A 163 0.07 16.82 14.97
CA ALA A 163 0.01 15.38 14.83
C ALA A 163 1.20 14.83 14.03
N LEU A 164 1.59 15.50 12.96
CA LEU A 164 2.76 15.15 12.17
C LEU A 164 4.06 15.32 12.98
N GLU A 165 4.20 16.42 13.71
CA GLU A 165 5.38 16.65 14.56
C GLU A 165 5.52 15.52 15.60
N LEU A 166 4.43 15.16 16.29
CA LEU A 166 4.43 14.03 17.22
C LEU A 166 4.78 12.72 16.51
N ALA A 167 4.21 12.44 15.36
CA ALA A 167 4.48 11.22 14.62
C ALA A 167 5.97 11.10 14.25
N LEU A 168 6.55 12.17 13.68
CA LEU A 168 7.95 12.20 13.23
C LEU A 168 8.95 12.19 14.40
N ALA A 169 8.61 12.78 15.53
CA ALA A 169 9.44 12.76 16.75
C ALA A 169 9.29 11.46 17.57
N SER A 170 8.32 10.61 17.21
CA SER A 170 7.98 9.43 18.00
C SER A 170 9.06 8.36 17.95
N PRO A 171 9.53 7.87 19.11
CA PRO A 171 10.47 6.74 19.18
C PRO A 171 9.91 5.43 18.59
N SER A 172 8.60 5.29 18.51
CA SER A 172 7.97 4.11 17.91
C SER A 172 7.98 4.13 16.37
N LEU A 173 8.13 5.29 15.74
CA LEU A 173 8.09 5.37 14.27
C LEU A 173 9.16 4.50 13.59
N PRO A 174 10.44 4.52 13.98
CA PRO A 174 11.43 3.59 13.44
C PRO A 174 11.09 2.12 13.70
N LEU A 175 10.49 1.80 14.86
CA LEU A 175 10.12 0.44 15.25
C LEU A 175 9.04 -0.14 14.31
N ILE A 176 8.18 0.71 13.76
CA ILE A 176 7.14 0.32 12.79
C ILE A 176 7.59 0.45 11.31
N GLY A 177 8.88 0.70 11.07
CA GLY A 177 9.44 0.83 9.72
C GLY A 177 9.49 2.25 9.17
N GLY A 178 9.16 3.26 9.97
CA GLY A 178 9.22 4.67 9.56
C GLY A 178 8.11 5.12 8.62
N MET A 179 7.07 4.31 8.45
CA MET A 179 6.02 4.54 7.46
C MET A 179 4.63 4.37 8.05
N MET A 180 3.65 4.91 7.33
CA MET A 180 2.23 4.65 7.54
C MET A 180 1.65 3.89 6.35
N ASP A 181 0.69 3.02 6.61
CA ASP A 181 -0.05 2.27 5.59
C ASP A 181 -1.26 3.08 5.12
N MET A 182 -1.31 3.34 3.82
CA MET A 182 -2.39 4.04 3.13
C MET A 182 -3.16 3.09 2.20
N GLY A 183 -3.58 1.93 2.73
CA GLY A 183 -4.29 0.92 1.94
C GLY A 183 -3.40 0.25 0.89
N TRP A 184 -2.50 -0.62 1.34
CA TRP A 184 -1.50 -1.28 0.49
C TRP A 184 -0.47 -0.33 -0.14
N ARG A 185 -0.30 0.86 0.40
CA ARG A 185 0.77 1.81 0.05
C ARG A 185 1.45 2.30 1.32
N ALA A 186 2.75 2.12 1.42
CA ALA A 186 3.51 2.64 2.55
C ALA A 186 4.16 3.99 2.20
N VAL A 187 3.90 5.00 3.00
CA VAL A 187 4.46 6.35 2.84
C VAL A 187 5.10 6.83 4.14
N VAL A 188 6.16 7.59 4.04
CA VAL A 188 6.68 8.34 5.19
C VAL A 188 5.64 9.39 5.57
N PRO A 189 5.23 9.48 6.84
CA PRO A 189 4.21 10.43 7.27
C PRO A 189 4.53 11.86 6.86
N ASN A 190 3.53 12.56 6.34
CA ASN A 190 3.58 13.99 6.01
C ASN A 190 2.18 14.59 6.08
N GLU A 191 2.03 15.91 6.02
CA GLU A 191 0.71 16.53 6.12
C GLU A 191 -0.29 16.02 5.09
N SER A 192 0.15 15.81 3.85
CA SER A 192 -0.73 15.33 2.78
C SER A 192 -1.24 13.91 3.07
N SER A 193 -0.40 13.01 3.59
CA SER A 193 -0.82 11.65 3.94
C SER A 193 -1.76 11.61 5.15
N LEU A 194 -1.51 12.44 6.18
CA LEU A 194 -2.44 12.54 7.33
C LEU A 194 -3.79 13.15 6.92
N ARG A 195 -3.80 14.20 6.09
CA ARG A 195 -5.04 14.76 5.51
C ARG A 195 -5.74 13.75 4.59
N GLY A 196 -4.97 13.02 3.78
CA GLY A 196 -5.49 11.95 2.92
C GLY A 196 -6.20 10.87 3.72
N LEU A 197 -5.64 10.48 4.87
CA LEU A 197 -6.29 9.51 5.76
C LEU A 197 -7.65 10.03 6.27
N LEU A 198 -7.75 11.30 6.69
CA LEU A 198 -9.01 11.91 7.10
C LEU A 198 -10.00 12.08 5.94
N GLY A 199 -9.51 12.26 4.72
CA GLY A 199 -10.32 12.41 3.50
C GLY A 199 -10.86 11.09 2.94
N TRP A 200 -10.32 9.95 3.33
CA TRP A 200 -10.92 8.65 3.07
C TRP A 200 -12.17 8.50 3.93
N GLY A 201 -13.30 8.19 3.31
CA GLY A 201 -14.64 8.27 3.93
C GLY A 201 -14.78 7.57 5.28
N ASN A 202 -13.88 6.69 5.63
CA ASN A 202 -13.82 5.95 6.89
C ASN A 202 -12.42 6.00 7.52
N GLY A 203 -11.62 7.02 7.22
CA GLY A 203 -10.31 7.21 7.84
C GLY A 203 -10.41 7.99 9.16
N HIS A 204 -9.62 7.61 10.13
CA HIS A 204 -9.59 8.22 11.45
C HIS A 204 -8.16 8.55 11.87
N LEU A 205 -8.00 9.68 12.54
CA LEU A 205 -6.76 10.05 13.20
C LEU A 205 -7.11 10.45 14.65
N TRP A 206 -6.47 9.82 15.62
CA TRP A 206 -6.79 9.99 17.01
C TRP A 206 -5.57 10.30 17.87
N TRP A 207 -5.70 11.30 18.74
CA TRP A 207 -4.84 11.49 19.89
C TRP A 207 -5.12 10.40 20.92
N TRP A 208 -4.08 9.82 21.46
CA TRP A 208 -4.16 8.89 22.59
C TRP A 208 -3.71 9.57 23.89
N ARG A 209 -4.54 9.42 24.95
CA ARG A 209 -4.28 9.88 26.34
C ARG A 209 -3.66 11.29 26.42
N GLY A 210 -4.38 12.30 26.01
CA GLY A 210 -3.94 13.68 26.07
C GLY A 210 -2.68 13.95 25.27
N ARG A 211 -2.57 13.39 24.05
CA ARG A 211 -1.47 13.58 23.10
C ARG A 211 -0.16 12.87 23.47
N ARG A 212 -0.22 11.81 24.31
CA ARG A 212 0.94 10.92 24.52
C ARG A 212 1.23 10.02 23.32
N GLY A 213 0.26 9.85 22.44
CA GLY A 213 0.38 9.08 21.22
C GLY A 213 -0.60 9.53 20.16
N LEU A 214 -0.40 9.01 18.97
CA LEU A 214 -1.22 9.22 17.78
C LEU A 214 -1.49 7.90 17.11
N VAL A 215 -2.73 7.70 16.64
CA VAL A 215 -3.15 6.51 15.90
C VAL A 215 -3.86 6.94 14.64
N GLY A 216 -3.47 6.37 13.51
CA GLY A 216 -4.17 6.46 12.23
C GLY A 216 -4.81 5.13 11.88
N LEU A 217 -6.07 5.15 11.48
CA LEU A 217 -6.87 3.99 11.08
C LEU A 217 -7.60 4.27 9.78
N TRP A 218 -7.92 3.22 9.05
CA TRP A 218 -8.93 3.24 7.98
C TRP A 218 -9.77 1.97 8.08
N GLU A 219 -11.00 2.04 7.56
CA GLU A 219 -11.93 0.94 7.61
C GLU A 219 -11.88 0.14 6.32
N ASP A 220 -11.66 -1.16 6.42
CA ASP A 220 -11.70 -2.10 5.32
C ASP A 220 -13.01 -2.90 5.39
N GLU A 221 -13.77 -2.86 4.31
CA GLU A 221 -15.03 -3.59 4.14
C GLU A 221 -14.83 -4.90 3.34
N ALA A 222 -13.64 -5.50 3.41
CA ALA A 222 -13.29 -6.71 2.67
C ALA A 222 -14.21 -7.90 2.98
N GLU A 223 -14.19 -8.92 2.12
CA GLU A 223 -15.04 -10.13 2.22
C GLU A 223 -14.95 -10.88 3.55
N GLN A 224 -13.85 -10.71 4.30
CA GLN A 224 -13.67 -11.31 5.63
C GLN A 224 -14.43 -10.56 6.73
N GLY A 225 -15.25 -9.57 6.37
CA GLY A 225 -15.97 -8.68 7.26
C GLY A 225 -15.23 -7.37 7.53
N PRO A 226 -15.95 -6.37 8.03
CA PRO A 226 -15.37 -5.05 8.29
C PRO A 226 -14.22 -5.13 9.29
N SER A 227 -13.12 -4.44 9.01
CA SER A 227 -11.93 -4.41 9.85
C SER A 227 -11.46 -2.98 10.04
N SER A 228 -11.00 -2.63 11.24
CA SER A 228 -10.20 -1.44 11.42
C SER A 228 -8.75 -1.75 11.05
N MET A 229 -8.24 -1.11 10.01
CA MET A 229 -6.85 -1.27 9.55
C MET A 229 -5.98 -0.18 10.16
N LEU A 230 -4.97 -0.59 10.89
CA LEU A 230 -4.01 0.32 11.50
C LEU A 230 -3.07 0.89 10.44
N SER A 231 -3.09 2.19 10.28
CA SER A 231 -2.24 2.94 9.33
C SER A 231 -0.96 3.44 9.99
N LEU A 232 -1.08 4.04 11.17
CA LEU A 232 0.01 4.70 11.87
C LEU A 232 -0.14 4.49 13.39
N VAL A 233 0.97 4.21 14.05
CA VAL A 233 1.08 4.26 15.52
C VAL A 233 2.29 5.09 15.89
N ALA A 234 2.10 6.11 16.70
CA ALA A 234 3.17 6.96 17.19
C ALA A 234 3.03 7.20 18.69
N GLY A 235 4.15 7.10 19.41
CA GLY A 235 4.20 7.28 20.87
C GLY A 235 5.51 6.78 21.46
N GLY A 236 5.61 6.71 22.78
CA GLY A 236 6.74 6.08 23.46
C GLY A 236 6.76 4.56 23.20
N VAL A 237 7.93 3.96 22.98
CA VAL A 237 8.04 2.51 22.75
C VAL A 237 7.45 1.71 23.92
N THR A 238 7.63 2.17 25.15
CA THR A 238 7.07 1.55 26.36
C THR A 238 5.56 1.72 26.49
N ASP A 239 4.96 2.68 25.78
CA ASP A 239 3.53 2.97 25.80
C ASP A 239 2.77 2.12 24.76
N LEU A 240 3.46 1.59 23.74
CA LEU A 240 2.82 0.87 22.63
C LEU A 240 1.93 -0.31 23.06
N PRO A 241 2.33 -1.18 23.99
CA PRO A 241 1.47 -2.29 24.40
C PRO A 241 0.12 -1.80 24.94
N GLU A 242 0.13 -0.75 25.76
CA GLU A 242 -1.07 -0.19 26.35
C GLU A 242 -1.92 0.58 25.31
N LEU A 243 -1.27 1.34 24.43
CA LEU A 243 -1.95 2.00 23.32
C LEU A 243 -2.68 0.99 22.42
N LEU A 244 -2.04 -0.13 22.08
CA LEU A 244 -2.64 -1.19 21.27
C LEU A 244 -3.77 -1.93 22.01
N LEU A 245 -3.67 -2.10 23.33
CA LEU A 245 -4.78 -2.62 24.15
C LEU A 245 -5.97 -1.67 24.18
N ASP A 246 -5.73 -0.36 24.40
CA ASP A 246 -6.78 0.65 24.32
C ASP A 246 -7.44 0.69 22.96
N LEU A 247 -6.65 0.50 21.89
CA LEU A 247 -7.16 0.46 20.52
C LEU A 247 -8.10 -0.73 20.28
N ARG A 248 -7.81 -1.90 20.86
CA ARG A 248 -8.74 -3.06 20.84
C ARG A 248 -10.04 -2.77 21.60
N ARG A 249 -9.97 -2.01 22.70
CA ARG A 249 -11.16 -1.56 23.45
C ARG A 249 -12.00 -0.60 22.60
N GLU A 250 -11.36 0.33 21.92
CA GLU A 250 -12.03 1.27 21.01
C GLU A 250 -12.68 0.54 19.84
N THR A 251 -11.99 -0.47 19.28
CA THR A 251 -12.54 -1.35 18.23
C THR A 251 -13.82 -2.05 18.68
N ALA A 252 -13.87 -2.52 19.95
CA ALA A 252 -15.09 -3.08 20.54
C ALA A 252 -16.21 -2.05 20.68
N ARG A 253 -15.87 -0.83 21.16
CA ARG A 253 -16.81 0.27 21.31
C ARG A 253 -17.44 0.69 19.97
N GLU A 254 -16.70 0.62 18.88
CA GLU A 254 -17.19 0.91 17.53
C GLU A 254 -17.90 -0.30 16.87
N GLY A 255 -17.99 -1.43 17.56
CA GLY A 255 -18.67 -2.62 17.06
C GLY A 255 -17.93 -3.32 15.91
N ARG A 256 -16.64 -3.10 15.78
CA ARG A 256 -15.81 -3.74 14.75
C ARG A 256 -15.37 -5.12 15.23
N PRO A 257 -15.36 -6.16 14.35
CA PRO A 257 -15.03 -7.52 14.74
C PRO A 257 -13.53 -7.74 14.97
N ARG A 258 -12.67 -6.87 14.44
CA ARG A 258 -11.22 -6.98 14.59
C ARG A 258 -10.50 -5.67 14.27
N ILE A 259 -9.26 -5.57 14.74
CA ILE A 259 -8.26 -4.63 14.26
C ILE A 259 -7.11 -5.41 13.60
N ALA A 260 -6.65 -4.94 12.46
CA ALA A 260 -5.58 -5.58 11.70
C ALA A 260 -4.51 -4.57 11.26
N TRP A 261 -3.33 -5.06 10.91
CA TRP A 261 -2.18 -4.23 10.53
C TRP A 261 -1.20 -4.99 9.64
N HIS A 262 -0.68 -4.35 8.61
CA HIS A 262 0.52 -4.80 7.90
C HIS A 262 1.76 -4.41 8.72
N ALA A 263 2.03 -5.14 9.80
CA ALA A 263 3.09 -4.81 10.74
C ALA A 263 4.47 -5.22 10.21
N LEU A 264 5.50 -4.39 10.47
CA LEU A 264 6.88 -4.73 10.20
C LEU A 264 7.28 -6.02 10.93
N VAL A 265 7.89 -6.94 10.23
CA VAL A 265 8.42 -8.18 10.83
C VAL A 265 9.75 -7.88 11.53
N SER A 266 9.69 -7.72 12.85
CA SER A 266 10.87 -7.56 13.70
C SER A 266 10.67 -8.23 15.06
N PRO A 267 11.73 -8.76 15.69
CA PRO A 267 11.61 -9.38 17.01
C PRO A 267 11.10 -8.41 18.09
N GLU A 268 11.42 -7.13 17.96
CA GLU A 268 11.02 -6.11 18.93
C GLU A 268 9.53 -5.77 18.80
N LEU A 269 9.06 -5.45 17.60
CA LEU A 269 7.65 -5.17 17.36
C LEU A 269 6.79 -6.41 17.64
N ASN A 270 7.28 -7.60 17.31
CA ASN A 270 6.57 -8.84 17.57
C ASN A 270 6.30 -9.07 19.07
N ARG A 271 7.25 -8.72 19.95
CA ARG A 271 7.04 -8.78 21.40
C ARG A 271 5.95 -7.82 21.86
N VAL A 272 5.94 -6.59 21.34
CA VAL A 272 4.91 -5.58 21.62
C VAL A 272 3.55 -6.09 21.16
N LEU A 273 3.43 -6.56 19.92
CA LEU A 273 2.20 -7.07 19.33
C LEU A 273 1.63 -8.25 20.14
N THR A 274 2.49 -9.23 20.45
CA THR A 274 2.08 -10.41 21.25
C THR A 274 1.59 -10.00 22.64
N SER A 275 2.25 -9.06 23.32
CA SER A 275 1.84 -8.57 24.63
C SER A 275 0.50 -7.81 24.58
N ALA A 276 0.16 -7.21 23.44
CA ALA A 276 -1.11 -6.55 23.20
C ALA A 276 -2.19 -7.48 22.60
N GLY A 277 -1.89 -8.79 22.45
CA GLY A 277 -2.84 -9.81 21.99
C GLY A 277 -3.03 -9.84 20.48
N PHE A 278 -2.11 -9.28 19.69
CA PHE A 278 -2.08 -9.46 18.25
C PHE A 278 -1.38 -10.76 17.88
N SER A 279 -1.85 -11.38 16.83
CA SER A 279 -1.24 -12.58 16.24
C SER A 279 -1.18 -12.45 14.72
N ARG A 280 -0.26 -13.18 14.12
CA ARG A 280 -0.13 -13.28 12.68
C ARG A 280 -1.30 -14.06 12.10
N GLU A 281 -1.91 -13.57 11.00
CA GLU A 281 -3.07 -14.22 10.38
C GLU A 281 -2.68 -15.36 9.44
N SER A 282 -1.49 -15.31 8.87
CA SER A 282 -0.97 -16.36 7.97
C SER A 282 0.55 -16.35 7.97
N ASP A 283 1.15 -17.38 7.35
CA ASP A 283 2.59 -17.45 7.11
C ASP A 283 3.05 -16.54 5.93
N ASP A 284 2.11 -15.87 5.26
CA ASP A 284 2.44 -14.99 4.16
C ASP A 284 3.08 -13.70 4.66
N SER A 285 4.10 -13.27 3.93
CA SER A 285 4.75 -11.98 4.12
C SER A 285 4.61 -11.10 2.89
N ILE A 286 4.74 -9.81 3.11
CA ILE A 286 4.78 -8.77 2.10
C ILE A 286 6.18 -8.16 2.12
N PHE A 287 6.88 -8.22 0.99
CA PHE A 287 8.19 -7.60 0.84
C PHE A 287 8.05 -6.21 0.26
N GLN A 288 8.70 -5.25 0.91
CA GLN A 288 8.86 -3.91 0.37
C GLN A 288 10.16 -3.82 -0.41
N PHE A 289 10.03 -3.40 -1.64
CA PHE A 289 11.17 -3.02 -2.48
C PHE A 289 11.16 -1.51 -2.70
N GLU A 290 12.35 -0.90 -2.68
CA GLU A 290 12.48 0.52 -2.98
C GLU A 290 13.68 0.82 -3.88
N LYS A 291 13.58 1.92 -4.62
CA LYS A 291 14.65 2.48 -5.41
C LYS A 291 14.69 3.98 -5.20
N ILE A 292 15.88 4.48 -4.86
CA ILE A 292 16.13 5.92 -4.69
C ILE A 292 16.52 6.51 -6.06
N HIS A 293 15.89 7.63 -6.41
CA HIS A 293 16.24 8.35 -7.63
C HIS A 293 17.65 8.90 -7.50
N PRO A 294 18.55 8.63 -8.47
CA PRO A 294 19.85 9.27 -8.47
C PRO A 294 19.63 10.80 -8.53
N ALA A 295 20.31 11.53 -7.64
CA ALA A 295 20.23 12.99 -7.66
C ALA A 295 20.53 13.49 -9.09
N ARG A 296 19.64 14.32 -9.62
CA ARG A 296 19.98 15.06 -10.84
C ARG A 296 21.10 16.03 -10.48
N PRO A 297 22.17 16.07 -11.27
CA PRO A 297 23.28 17.01 -11.04
C PRO A 297 22.77 18.47 -11.10
#